data_42eb395940c4d01b88aa1f1189679129
#
_entry.id   42eb395940c4d01b88aa1f1189679129
#
_cell.length_a   1.000
_cell.length_b   1.000
_cell.length_c   1.000
_cell.angle_alpha   90.00
_cell.angle_beta   90.00
_cell.angle_gamma   90.00
#
_symmetry.space_group_name_H-M   'P 1'
#
loop_
_entity.id
_entity.type
_entity.pdbx_description
1 polymer ?
#
loop_
_entity_poly.entity_id
_entity_poly.type
_entity_poly.pdbx_seq_one_letter_code
_entity_poly.pdbx_strand_id
1 'polypeptide(L)'
;MKKELFLLRGLPGSGKSTLAETLGGYHLEADMFFTNDDGEYNFDPQQLPTAHKWCKTMVEELMGEGVERIVVSNTSTQLWEMEPYLTMAEENGYTVFSLIVENRHGGNNIHGVPSESIERMKNRFEVQL
;
A
#
# COMPACT_ATOMS: atom_id res chain seq x y z
N MET A 1 15.28 -12.22 -15.41
CA MET A 1 15.02 -11.70 -14.06
C MET A 1 13.59 -11.17 -13.99
N LYS A 2 12.83 -11.61 -13.00
CA LYS A 2 11.44 -11.14 -12.84
C LYS A 2 11.42 -9.79 -12.11
N LYS A 3 10.56 -8.89 -12.58
CA LYS A 3 10.32 -7.62 -11.93
C LYS A 3 8.80 -7.52 -11.71
N GLU A 4 8.38 -7.66 -10.47
CA GLU A 4 6.98 -7.73 -10.10
C GLU A 4 6.62 -6.69 -9.07
N LEU A 5 5.53 -5.95 -9.31
CA LEU A 5 4.95 -5.02 -8.37
C LEU A 5 3.56 -5.51 -7.97
N PHE A 6 3.39 -5.77 -6.68
CA PHE A 6 2.08 -6.13 -6.13
C PHE A 6 1.48 -4.92 -5.43
N LEU A 7 0.30 -4.50 -5.87
CA LEU A 7 -0.47 -3.44 -5.21
C LEU A 7 -1.60 -4.11 -4.43
N LEU A 8 -1.45 -4.15 -3.11
CA LEU A 8 -2.46 -4.71 -2.22
C LEU A 8 -3.38 -3.59 -1.75
N ARG A 9 -4.65 -3.69 -2.09
CA ARG A 9 -5.67 -2.69 -1.79
C ARG A 9 -6.65 -3.25 -0.80
N GLY A 10 -7.13 -2.45 0.12
CA GLY A 10 -8.12 -2.91 1.08
C GLY A 10 -8.29 -1.95 2.23
N LEU A 11 -9.38 -2.11 2.96
CA LEU A 11 -9.70 -1.28 4.12
C LEU A 11 -8.74 -1.59 5.29
N PRO A 12 -8.60 -0.67 6.25
CA PRO A 12 -7.82 -0.96 7.46
C PRO A 12 -8.31 -2.23 8.13
N GLY A 13 -7.38 -3.11 8.52
CA GLY A 13 -7.70 -4.39 9.15
C GLY A 13 -8.07 -5.51 8.19
N SER A 14 -8.00 -5.29 6.87
CA SER A 14 -8.35 -6.32 5.89
C SER A 14 -7.34 -7.47 5.77
N GLY A 15 -6.13 -7.30 6.31
CA GLY A 15 -5.09 -8.32 6.23
C GLY A 15 -4.03 -8.08 5.18
N LYS A 16 -3.93 -6.86 4.66
CA LYS A 16 -2.94 -6.50 3.63
C LYS A 16 -1.50 -6.79 4.07
N SER A 17 -1.14 -6.37 5.28
CA SER A 17 0.23 -6.57 5.79
C SER A 17 0.56 -8.04 5.98
N THR A 18 -0.40 -8.84 6.43
CA THR A 18 -0.23 -10.28 6.57
C THR A 18 0.00 -10.94 5.20
N LEU A 19 -0.80 -10.54 4.20
CA LEU A 19 -0.61 -11.05 2.84
C LEU A 19 0.73 -10.61 2.26
N ALA A 20 1.16 -9.37 2.53
CA ALA A 20 2.46 -8.88 2.09
C ALA A 20 3.60 -9.74 2.63
N GLU A 21 3.54 -10.14 3.89
CA GLU A 21 4.53 -11.05 4.48
C GLU A 21 4.56 -12.39 3.76
N THR A 22 3.38 -12.93 3.42
CA THR A 22 3.26 -14.20 2.70
C THR A 22 3.88 -14.11 1.30
N LEU A 23 3.64 -13.00 0.60
CA LEU A 23 4.20 -12.80 -0.74
C LEU A 23 5.72 -12.64 -0.72
N GLY A 24 6.28 -12.10 0.35
CA GLY A 24 7.71 -11.81 0.44
C GLY A 24 8.09 -10.63 -0.45
N GLY A 25 9.39 -10.41 -0.60
CA GLY A 25 9.92 -9.28 -1.33
C GLY A 25 10.05 -8.04 -0.44
N TYR A 26 10.09 -6.87 -1.06
CA TYR A 26 10.26 -5.62 -0.34
C TYR A 26 8.89 -4.96 -0.12
N HIS A 27 8.46 -4.92 1.13
CA HIS A 27 7.14 -4.40 1.49
C HIS A 27 7.21 -2.94 1.91
N LEU A 28 6.35 -2.11 1.32
CA LEU A 28 6.20 -0.70 1.65
C LEU A 28 4.73 -0.34 1.82
N GLU A 29 4.47 0.52 2.79
CA GLU A 29 3.17 1.17 2.96
C GLU A 29 3.39 2.60 3.47
N ALA A 30 2.52 3.51 3.09
CA ALA A 30 2.66 4.93 3.48
C ALA A 30 2.69 5.11 4.99
N ASP A 31 1.99 4.26 5.73
CA ASP A 31 1.93 4.32 7.18
C ASP A 31 3.29 4.12 7.85
N MET A 32 4.23 3.46 7.18
CA MET A 32 5.61 3.28 7.68
C MET A 32 6.35 4.60 7.86
N PHE A 33 5.92 5.64 7.14
CA PHE A 33 6.50 6.98 7.26
C PHE A 33 6.39 7.52 8.70
N PHE A 34 5.35 7.12 9.42
CA PHE A 34 5.08 7.60 10.77
C PHE A 34 5.79 6.83 11.87
N THR A 35 6.55 5.81 11.52
CA THR A 35 7.35 5.03 12.47
C THR A 35 8.79 5.50 12.38
N ASN A 36 9.35 5.96 13.52
CA ASN A 36 10.74 6.42 13.55
C ASN A 36 11.73 5.26 13.74
N ASP A 37 13.03 5.56 13.77
CA ASP A 37 14.10 4.57 13.91
C ASP A 37 14.02 3.80 15.23
N ASP A 38 13.40 4.37 16.26
CA ASP A 38 13.21 3.73 17.57
C ASP A 38 11.96 2.83 17.60
N GLY A 39 11.22 2.74 16.50
CA GLY A 39 10.00 1.96 16.40
C GLY A 39 8.77 2.66 16.95
N GLU A 40 8.86 3.93 17.27
CA GLU A 40 7.72 4.71 17.77
C GLU A 40 6.84 5.16 16.61
N TYR A 41 5.53 4.95 16.76
CA TYR A 41 4.54 5.33 15.76
C TYR A 41 3.88 6.66 16.17
N ASN A 42 4.02 7.68 15.33
CA ASN A 42 3.47 9.01 15.56
C ASN A 42 2.68 9.49 14.34
N PHE A 43 1.42 9.08 14.27
CA PHE A 43 0.54 9.44 13.16
C PHE A 43 0.16 10.91 13.20
N ASP A 44 0.30 11.58 12.05
CA ASP A 44 -0.12 12.97 11.86
C ASP A 44 -0.91 13.06 10.54
N PRO A 45 -2.26 13.26 10.61
CA PRO A 45 -3.08 13.31 9.41
C PRO A 45 -2.70 14.40 8.43
N GLN A 46 -2.09 15.49 8.92
CA GLN A 46 -1.64 16.58 8.05
C GLN A 46 -0.47 16.17 7.15
N GLN A 47 0.26 15.12 7.54
CA GLN A 47 1.40 14.62 6.79
C GLN A 47 1.08 13.42 5.91
N LEU A 48 -0.19 13.05 5.76
CA LEU A 48 -0.58 11.96 4.87
C LEU A 48 -0.10 12.15 3.42
N PRO A 49 -0.23 13.35 2.82
CA PRO A 49 0.32 13.54 1.47
C PRO A 49 1.83 13.32 1.41
N THR A 50 2.56 13.75 2.43
CA THR A 50 4.01 13.53 2.54
C THR A 50 4.34 12.05 2.69
N ALA A 51 3.56 11.32 3.48
CA ALA A 51 3.74 9.87 3.65
C ALA A 51 3.55 9.12 2.34
N HIS A 52 2.53 9.47 1.56
CA HIS A 52 2.29 8.86 0.26
C HIS A 52 3.38 9.21 -0.76
N LYS A 53 3.87 10.44 -0.72
CA LYS A 53 4.99 10.85 -1.57
C LYS A 53 6.26 10.06 -1.22
N TRP A 54 6.53 9.90 0.07
CA TRP A 54 7.64 9.10 0.55
C TRP A 54 7.55 7.66 0.04
N CYS A 55 6.38 7.04 0.15
CA CYS A 55 6.15 5.67 -0.30
C CYS A 55 6.44 5.53 -1.81
N LYS A 56 5.92 6.45 -2.63
CA LYS A 56 6.17 6.46 -4.08
C LYS A 56 7.66 6.61 -4.39
N THR A 57 8.35 7.50 -3.70
CA THR A 57 9.79 7.73 -3.90
C THR A 57 10.60 6.47 -3.57
N MET A 58 10.25 5.81 -2.48
CA MET A 58 10.92 4.56 -2.10
C MET A 58 10.71 3.45 -3.13
N VAL A 59 9.49 3.31 -3.65
CA VAL A 59 9.21 2.32 -4.69
C VAL A 59 10.01 2.62 -5.95
N GLU A 60 10.07 3.90 -6.36
CA GLU A 60 10.84 4.31 -7.52
C GLU A 60 12.33 3.98 -7.39
N GLU A 61 12.89 4.23 -6.20
CA GLU A 61 14.28 3.87 -5.90
C GLU A 61 14.51 2.36 -6.01
N LEU A 62 13.61 1.56 -5.44
CA LEU A 62 13.71 0.09 -5.51
C LEU A 62 13.62 -0.41 -6.94
N MET A 63 12.77 0.18 -7.76
CA MET A 63 12.69 -0.15 -9.19
C MET A 63 13.98 0.20 -9.92
N GLY A 64 14.59 1.36 -9.58
CA GLY A 64 15.87 1.75 -10.14
C GLY A 64 17.00 0.79 -9.79
N GLU A 65 16.91 0.15 -8.63
CA GLU A 65 17.87 -0.87 -8.19
C GLU A 65 17.58 -2.26 -8.76
N GLY A 66 16.44 -2.44 -9.42
CA GLY A 66 16.06 -3.71 -10.02
C GLY A 66 15.57 -4.76 -9.03
N VAL A 67 14.99 -4.34 -7.91
CA VAL A 67 14.43 -5.25 -6.91
C VAL A 67 13.36 -6.13 -7.56
N GLU A 68 13.47 -7.45 -7.43
CA GLU A 68 12.60 -8.39 -8.14
C GLU A 68 11.13 -8.30 -7.73
N ARG A 69 10.85 -8.21 -6.43
CA ARG A 69 9.47 -8.15 -5.94
C ARG A 69 9.30 -7.01 -4.96
N ILE A 70 8.38 -6.12 -5.31
CA ILE A 70 8.00 -4.98 -4.49
C ILE A 70 6.51 -5.13 -4.18
N VAL A 71 6.15 -4.97 -2.91
CA VAL A 71 4.76 -5.07 -2.45
C VAL A 71 4.37 -3.76 -1.79
N VAL A 72 3.35 -3.11 -2.32
CA VAL A 72 2.81 -1.86 -1.75
C VAL A 72 1.43 -2.14 -1.19
N SER A 73 1.23 -1.90 0.10
CA SER A 73 -0.04 -2.16 0.77
C SER A 73 -0.62 -0.88 1.38
N ASN A 74 -1.38 -0.15 0.58
CA ASN A 74 -2.12 1.03 1.02
C ASN A 74 -3.62 0.76 0.85
N THR A 75 -4.47 1.60 1.43
CA THR A 75 -5.91 1.43 1.26
C THR A 75 -6.28 1.52 -0.21
N SER A 76 -5.73 2.52 -0.93
CA SER A 76 -5.92 2.69 -2.37
C SER A 76 -7.38 2.49 -2.81
N THR A 77 -8.27 3.25 -2.17
CA THR A 77 -9.71 3.11 -2.42
C THR A 77 -10.11 3.52 -3.82
N GLN A 78 -9.35 4.43 -4.43
CA GLN A 78 -9.67 5.00 -5.73
C GLN A 78 -8.57 4.72 -6.75
N LEU A 79 -8.97 4.62 -8.01
CA LEU A 79 -8.06 4.25 -9.10
C LEU A 79 -6.93 5.26 -9.29
N TRP A 80 -7.19 6.55 -9.07
CA TRP A 80 -6.16 7.59 -9.21
C TRP A 80 -5.00 7.40 -8.23
N GLU A 81 -5.27 6.77 -7.08
CA GLU A 81 -4.23 6.52 -6.08
C GLU A 81 -3.21 5.48 -6.55
N MET A 82 -3.59 4.61 -7.47
CA MET A 82 -2.70 3.61 -8.06
C MET A 82 -1.92 4.13 -9.27
N GLU A 83 -2.43 5.16 -9.92
CA GLU A 83 -1.89 5.69 -11.18
C GLU A 83 -0.37 5.92 -11.15
N PRO A 84 0.21 6.59 -10.14
CA PRO A 84 1.66 6.81 -10.10
C PRO A 84 2.46 5.50 -10.09
N TYR A 85 1.95 4.48 -9.38
CA TYR A 85 2.62 3.17 -9.32
C TYR A 85 2.56 2.43 -10.65
N LEU A 86 1.41 2.52 -11.34
CA LEU A 86 1.24 1.92 -12.66
C LEU A 86 2.19 2.55 -13.67
N THR A 87 2.31 3.88 -13.65
CA THR A 87 3.19 4.62 -14.54
C THR A 87 4.66 4.25 -14.30
N MET A 88 5.11 4.25 -13.04
CA MET A 88 6.51 3.93 -12.76
C MET A 88 6.84 2.46 -13.05
N ALA A 89 5.88 1.56 -12.88
CA ALA A 89 6.05 0.15 -13.23
C ALA A 89 6.25 0.00 -14.74
N GLU A 90 5.44 0.67 -15.54
CA GLU A 90 5.57 0.65 -17.00
C GLU A 90 6.93 1.18 -17.44
N GLU A 91 7.35 2.31 -16.87
CA GLU A 91 8.65 2.92 -17.20
C GLU A 91 9.85 2.06 -16.81
N ASN A 92 9.72 1.22 -15.80
CA ASN A 92 10.82 0.41 -15.28
C ASN A 92 10.72 -1.08 -15.62
N GLY A 93 9.72 -1.45 -16.43
CA GLY A 93 9.59 -2.85 -16.89
C GLY A 93 9.04 -3.81 -15.84
N TYR A 94 8.23 -3.32 -14.89
CA TYR A 94 7.61 -4.15 -13.87
C TYR A 94 6.23 -4.63 -14.30
N THR A 95 5.95 -5.90 -14.02
CA THR A 95 4.60 -6.46 -14.19
C THR A 95 3.81 -6.15 -12.92
N VAL A 96 2.63 -5.56 -13.09
CA VAL A 96 1.78 -5.17 -11.94
C VAL A 96 0.71 -6.21 -11.70
N PHE A 97 0.57 -6.62 -10.44
CA PHE A 97 -0.55 -7.40 -9.96
C PHE A 97 -1.29 -6.56 -8.91
N SER A 98 -2.55 -6.26 -9.18
CA SER A 98 -3.39 -5.51 -8.24
C SER A 98 -4.37 -6.46 -7.58
N LEU A 99 -4.36 -6.50 -6.25
CA LEU A 99 -5.18 -7.41 -5.45
C LEU A 99 -5.99 -6.63 -4.44
N ILE A 100 -7.28 -6.91 -4.38
CA ILE A 100 -8.14 -6.35 -3.35
C ILE A 100 -8.25 -7.38 -2.23
N VAL A 101 -7.81 -6.98 -1.04
CA VAL A 101 -7.83 -7.86 0.14
C VAL A 101 -9.08 -7.58 0.94
N GLU A 102 -10.00 -8.53 0.92
CA GLU A 102 -11.25 -8.43 1.66
C GLU A 102 -11.06 -8.98 3.08
N ASN A 103 -11.75 -8.37 4.06
CA ASN A 103 -11.72 -8.86 5.44
C ASN A 103 -12.67 -10.04 5.61
N ARG A 104 -12.25 -11.23 5.15
CA ARG A 104 -13.00 -12.48 5.27
C ARG A 104 -12.66 -13.26 6.55
N HIS A 105 -11.57 -12.88 7.20
CA HIS A 105 -11.07 -13.57 8.40
C HIS A 105 -11.54 -12.94 9.71
N GLY A 106 -12.28 -11.82 9.65
CA GLY A 106 -12.79 -11.13 10.84
C GLY A 106 -11.73 -10.37 11.64
N GLY A 107 -10.57 -10.06 11.01
CA GLY A 107 -9.50 -9.35 11.68
C GLY A 107 -9.89 -7.94 12.12
N ASN A 108 -9.23 -7.45 13.15
CA ASN A 108 -9.50 -6.14 13.74
C ASN A 108 -8.64 -5.06 13.09
N ASN A 109 -9.15 -3.83 13.16
CA ASN A 109 -8.45 -2.64 12.73
C ASN A 109 -7.38 -2.26 13.78
N ILE A 110 -6.15 -2.73 13.57
CA ILE A 110 -5.03 -2.53 14.51
C ILE A 110 -4.52 -1.09 14.57
N HIS A 111 -4.86 -0.27 13.57
CA HIS A 111 -4.46 1.14 13.54
C HIS A 111 -5.46 2.06 14.24
N GLY A 112 -6.56 1.52 14.74
CA GLY A 112 -7.57 2.29 15.47
C GLY A 112 -8.30 3.32 14.63
N VAL A 113 -8.43 3.10 13.33
CA VAL A 113 -9.15 4.02 12.43
C VAL A 113 -10.64 4.03 12.83
N PRO A 114 -11.26 5.21 12.99
CA PRO A 114 -12.68 5.28 13.36
C PRO A 114 -13.58 4.57 12.35
N SER A 115 -14.63 3.91 12.84
CA SER A 115 -15.57 3.18 11.99
C SER A 115 -16.24 4.04 10.93
N GLU A 116 -16.47 5.31 11.22
CA GLU A 116 -17.01 6.26 10.24
C GLU A 116 -16.07 6.47 9.06
N SER A 117 -14.76 6.53 9.33
CA SER A 117 -13.75 6.65 8.29
C SER A 117 -13.70 5.39 7.43
N ILE A 118 -13.80 4.22 8.05
CA ILE A 118 -13.83 2.94 7.34
C ILE A 118 -15.06 2.86 6.44
N GLU A 119 -16.23 3.29 6.91
CA GLU A 119 -17.46 3.31 6.09
C GLU A 119 -17.31 4.24 4.89
N ARG A 120 -16.71 5.41 5.07
CA ARG A 120 -16.44 6.33 3.95
C ARG A 120 -15.50 5.69 2.92
N MET A 121 -14.45 5.03 3.37
CA MET A 121 -13.51 4.32 2.48
C MET A 121 -14.21 3.21 1.71
N LYS A 122 -15.06 2.43 2.39
CA LYS A 122 -15.83 1.36 1.80
C LYS A 122 -16.76 1.88 0.70
N ASN A 123 -17.44 3.00 0.94
CA ASN A 123 -18.40 3.57 0.00
C ASN A 123 -17.73 4.15 -1.25
N ARG A 124 -16.48 4.65 -1.14
CA ARG A 124 -15.76 5.23 -2.28
C ARG A 124 -14.83 4.24 -2.99
N PHE A 125 -14.77 3.00 -2.54
CA PHE A 125 -13.83 2.01 -3.07
C PHE A 125 -14.17 1.67 -4.52
N GLU A 126 -13.21 1.88 -5.41
CA GLU A 126 -13.37 1.66 -6.85
C GLU A 126 -12.72 0.35 -7.27
N VAL A 127 -13.45 -0.40 -8.10
CA VAL A 127 -12.96 -1.67 -8.66
C VAL A 127 -13.08 -1.60 -10.18
N GLN A 128 -11.98 -1.91 -10.85
CA GLN A 128 -11.97 -1.99 -12.31
C GLN A 128 -11.19 -3.24 -12.72
N LEU A 129 -11.88 -4.14 -13.39
CA LEU A 129 -11.28 -5.42 -13.83
C LEU A 129 -10.65 -5.34 -15.21
#